data_ea08fdd1e89afabf30997b532d02c5a8
#
_entry.id   ea08fdd1e89afabf30997b532d02c5a8
#
_cell.length_a   1.000
_cell.length_b   1.000
_cell.length_c   1.000
_cell.angle_alpha   90.00
_cell.angle_beta   90.00
_cell.angle_gamma   90.00
#
_symmetry.space_group_name_H-M   'P 1'
#
loop_
_entity.id
_entity.type
_entity.pdbx_description
1 polymer ?
#
loop_
_entity_poly.entity_id
_entity_poly.type
_entity_poly.pdbx_seq_one_letter_code
_entity_poly.pdbx_strand_id
1 'polypeptide(L)'
;MRELIDNGATATLDPVEQIEQGIERIHAEVAADLLARLHAQAPAFFEQAVLDLLLAMGYGGAEGRASRTQLTNDGGIDGIIDQDALGLSRIYVQAKRYALGSSVQRPEIQGFVGALHGNKAGQGVFITTARFSTGAQKYANEVPTPVVLIDGPKLASLMIRYGVGVQVRRTVKLVEVDEDFFE
;
A
#
# COMPACT_ATOMS: atom_id res chain seq x y z
N MET A 1 52.37 -22.39 24.97
CA MET A 1 51.73 -21.44 24.03
C MET A 1 50.60 -22.21 23.37
N ARG A 2 49.38 -22.09 23.91
CA ARG A 2 48.15 -22.67 23.34
C ARG A 2 47.39 -21.58 22.66
N GLU A 3 47.31 -21.60 21.35
CA GLU A 3 46.44 -20.73 20.56
C GLU A 3 44.97 -21.03 20.90
N LEU A 4 44.29 -20.03 21.40
CA LEU A 4 42.83 -20.02 21.50
C LEU A 4 42.27 -19.79 20.10
N ILE A 5 41.74 -20.87 19.52
CA ILE A 5 40.90 -20.75 18.30
C ILE A 5 39.59 -20.11 18.75
N ASP A 6 39.44 -18.84 18.45
CA ASP A 6 38.17 -18.12 18.56
C ASP A 6 37.23 -18.66 17.48
N ASN A 7 36.42 -19.64 17.86
CA ASN A 7 35.28 -20.08 17.05
C ASN A 7 34.21 -19.00 17.17
N GLY A 8 34.29 -18.00 16.28
CA GLY A 8 33.17 -17.07 16.02
C GLY A 8 31.92 -17.87 15.62
N ALA A 9 31.11 -18.21 16.61
CA ALA A 9 29.82 -18.80 16.42
C ALA A 9 28.97 -17.75 15.65
N THR A 10 28.87 -17.90 14.33
CA THR A 10 27.78 -17.31 13.57
C THR A 10 26.50 -17.85 14.20
N ALA A 11 25.78 -17.01 14.94
CA ALA A 11 24.48 -17.36 15.47
C ALA A 11 23.63 -17.86 14.30
N THR A 12 23.44 -19.17 14.22
CA THR A 12 22.52 -19.75 13.24
C THR A 12 21.12 -19.33 13.67
N LEU A 13 20.45 -18.55 12.82
CA LEU A 13 19.06 -18.16 13.03
C LEU A 13 18.21 -19.41 13.31
N ASP A 14 17.24 -19.27 14.19
CA ASP A 14 16.20 -20.27 14.40
C ASP A 14 15.52 -20.63 13.06
N PRO A 15 15.14 -21.90 12.83
CA PRO A 15 14.46 -22.31 11.61
C PRO A 15 13.22 -21.48 11.25
N VAL A 16 12.44 -21.04 12.25
CA VAL A 16 11.29 -20.17 12.04
C VAL A 16 11.71 -18.80 11.52
N GLU A 17 12.72 -18.19 12.14
CA GLU A 17 13.31 -16.93 11.69
C GLU A 17 13.87 -17.02 10.27
N GLN A 18 14.47 -18.15 9.90
CA GLN A 18 14.96 -18.39 8.52
C GLN A 18 13.82 -18.42 7.51
N ILE A 19 12.68 -19.03 7.86
CA ILE A 19 11.47 -19.06 7.02
C ILE A 19 10.91 -17.65 6.86
N GLU A 20 10.78 -16.90 7.95
CA GLU A 20 10.27 -15.51 7.94
C GLU A 20 11.14 -14.62 7.06
N GLN A 21 12.46 -14.65 7.24
CA GLN A 21 13.38 -13.89 6.39
C GLN A 21 13.34 -14.34 4.92
N GLY A 22 13.12 -15.63 4.67
CA GLY A 22 12.91 -16.15 3.31
C GLY A 22 11.67 -15.56 2.66
N ILE A 23 10.56 -15.52 3.40
CA ILE A 23 9.28 -14.93 2.96
C ILE A 23 9.44 -13.43 2.70
N GLU A 24 10.08 -12.69 3.62
CA GLU A 24 10.33 -11.26 3.46
C GLU A 24 11.13 -10.94 2.19
N ARG A 25 12.16 -11.72 1.89
CA ARG A 25 12.94 -11.56 0.65
C ARG A 25 12.10 -11.80 -0.59
N ILE A 26 11.29 -12.87 -0.62
CA ILE A 26 10.38 -13.16 -1.72
C ILE A 26 9.37 -12.02 -1.89
N HIS A 27 8.77 -11.53 -0.80
CA HIS A 27 7.83 -10.41 -0.86
C HIS A 27 8.47 -9.11 -1.32
N ALA A 28 9.73 -8.85 -0.96
CA ALA A 28 10.47 -7.69 -1.46
C ALA A 28 10.69 -7.74 -2.98
N GLU A 29 11.04 -8.92 -3.51
CA GLU A 29 11.18 -9.12 -4.97
C GLU A 29 9.83 -8.94 -5.68
N VAL A 30 8.75 -9.53 -5.16
CA VAL A 30 7.40 -9.38 -5.69
C VAL A 30 6.95 -7.92 -5.63
N ALA A 31 7.23 -7.21 -4.55
CA ALA A 31 6.90 -5.79 -4.41
C ALA A 31 7.61 -4.93 -5.46
N ALA A 32 8.89 -5.20 -5.72
CA ALA A 32 9.64 -4.49 -6.75
C ALA A 32 9.08 -4.76 -8.16
N ASP A 33 8.75 -6.01 -8.48
CA ASP A 33 8.14 -6.39 -9.78
C ASP A 33 6.74 -5.78 -9.94
N LEU A 34 5.90 -5.79 -8.89
CA LEU A 34 4.60 -5.13 -8.90
C LEU A 34 4.72 -3.64 -9.25
N LEU A 35 5.61 -2.91 -8.57
CA LEU A 35 5.80 -1.49 -8.83
C LEU A 35 6.30 -1.22 -10.24
N ALA A 36 7.22 -2.04 -10.74
CA ALA A 36 7.72 -1.93 -12.11
C ALA A 36 6.59 -2.16 -13.14
N ARG A 37 5.75 -3.15 -12.93
CA ARG A 37 4.60 -3.45 -13.80
C ARG A 37 3.53 -2.37 -13.74
N LEU A 38 3.18 -1.88 -12.55
CA LEU A 38 2.24 -0.76 -12.39
C LEU A 38 2.75 0.49 -13.09
N HIS A 39 4.06 0.78 -12.98
CA HIS A 39 4.67 1.91 -13.67
C HIS A 39 4.66 1.75 -15.19
N ALA A 40 4.77 0.53 -15.72
CA ALA A 40 4.75 0.25 -17.15
C ALA A 40 3.34 0.34 -17.78
N GLN A 41 2.27 0.26 -16.97
CA GLN A 41 0.88 0.34 -17.46
C GLN A 41 0.44 1.78 -17.73
N ALA A 42 -0.68 1.93 -18.46
CA ALA A 42 -1.32 3.22 -18.65
C ALA A 42 -1.77 3.85 -17.31
N PRO A 43 -1.80 5.18 -17.17
CA PRO A 43 -2.29 5.84 -15.95
C PRO A 43 -3.67 5.36 -15.50
N ALA A 44 -4.61 5.18 -16.44
CA ALA A 44 -5.95 4.69 -16.14
C ALA A 44 -5.98 3.27 -15.54
N PHE A 45 -5.01 2.41 -15.88
CA PHE A 45 -4.85 1.10 -15.25
C PHE A 45 -4.42 1.26 -13.79
N PHE A 46 -3.49 2.17 -13.51
CA PHE A 46 -3.02 2.45 -12.16
C PHE A 46 -4.14 2.98 -11.27
N GLU A 47 -4.94 3.92 -11.78
CA GLU A 47 -6.13 4.42 -11.07
C GLU A 47 -7.10 3.29 -10.71
N GLN A 48 -7.39 2.39 -11.66
CA GLN A 48 -8.26 1.24 -11.41
C GLN A 48 -7.66 0.29 -10.38
N ALA A 49 -6.38 -0.06 -10.50
CA ALA A 49 -5.70 -0.95 -9.55
C ALA A 49 -5.71 -0.40 -8.12
N VAL A 50 -5.62 0.92 -7.96
CA VAL A 50 -5.73 1.60 -6.66
C VAL A 50 -7.15 1.45 -6.08
N LEU A 51 -8.19 1.63 -6.90
CA LEU A 51 -9.57 1.45 -6.44
C LEU A 51 -9.84 -0.01 -6.07
N ASP A 52 -9.38 -0.96 -6.89
CA ASP A 52 -9.50 -2.41 -6.62
C ASP A 52 -8.81 -2.78 -5.30
N LEU A 53 -7.65 -2.19 -5.00
CA LEU A 53 -6.96 -2.38 -3.73
C LEU A 53 -7.79 -1.86 -2.56
N LEU A 54 -8.31 -0.64 -2.64
CA LEU A 54 -9.09 -0.06 -1.56
C LEU A 54 -10.39 -0.85 -1.31
N LEU A 55 -11.03 -1.38 -2.37
CA LEU A 55 -12.15 -2.30 -2.24
C LEU A 55 -11.75 -3.61 -1.56
N ALA A 56 -10.62 -4.20 -1.97
CA ALA A 56 -10.09 -5.44 -1.35
C ALA A 56 -9.73 -5.24 0.14
N MET A 57 -9.37 -4.02 0.54
CA MET A 57 -9.14 -3.63 1.93
C MET A 57 -10.44 -3.48 2.74
N GLY A 58 -11.61 -3.57 2.09
CA GLY A 58 -12.93 -3.46 2.72
C GLY A 58 -13.54 -2.06 2.67
N TYR A 59 -12.90 -1.10 2.00
CA TYR A 59 -13.55 0.18 1.71
C TYR A 59 -14.60 -0.03 0.61
N GLY A 60 -15.68 0.73 0.64
CA GLY A 60 -16.81 0.57 -0.31
C GLY A 60 -18.05 -0.06 0.29
N GLY A 61 -18.02 -0.35 1.60
CA GLY A 61 -19.14 -0.95 2.34
C GLY A 61 -19.50 -2.37 1.85
N ALA A 62 -20.66 -2.87 2.28
CA ALA A 62 -21.14 -4.22 1.93
C ALA A 62 -21.40 -4.41 0.41
N GLU A 63 -21.59 -3.33 -0.32
CA GLU A 63 -21.90 -3.37 -1.76
C GLU A 63 -20.68 -3.10 -2.65
N GLY A 64 -19.51 -2.83 -2.05
CA GLY A 64 -18.26 -2.62 -2.77
C GLY A 64 -18.33 -1.48 -3.79
N ARG A 65 -18.98 -0.37 -3.44
CA ARG A 65 -19.18 0.74 -4.37
C ARG A 65 -17.96 1.64 -4.46
N ALA A 66 -17.26 1.57 -5.57
CA ALA A 66 -16.27 2.54 -5.99
C ALA A 66 -16.64 3.05 -7.37
N SER A 67 -16.57 4.36 -7.56
CA SER A 67 -16.74 4.98 -8.85
C SER A 67 -15.46 5.71 -9.24
N ARG A 68 -14.97 5.47 -10.48
CA ARG A 68 -13.98 6.34 -11.09
C ARG A 68 -14.68 7.65 -11.46
N THR A 69 -14.07 8.75 -11.09
CA THR A 69 -14.51 10.04 -11.63
C THR A 69 -14.16 10.07 -13.12
N GLN A 70 -15.10 10.51 -13.95
CA GLN A 70 -14.79 10.78 -15.35
C GLN A 70 -13.78 11.93 -15.39
N LEU A 71 -12.84 11.86 -16.35
CA LEU A 71 -11.74 12.80 -16.60
C LEU A 71 -12.19 14.25 -16.86
N THR A 72 -12.92 14.85 -15.97
CA THR A 72 -13.41 16.22 -16.11
C THR A 72 -13.07 17.02 -14.88
N ASN A 73 -12.04 17.85 -15.02
CA ASN A 73 -11.81 19.12 -14.29
C ASN A 73 -11.97 19.13 -12.75
N ASP A 74 -11.94 17.97 -12.09
CA ASP A 74 -12.26 17.83 -10.66
C ASP A 74 -11.02 18.02 -9.76
N GLY A 75 -10.04 18.80 -10.23
CA GLY A 75 -8.85 19.14 -9.44
C GLY A 75 -7.92 17.98 -9.14
N GLY A 76 -8.04 16.83 -9.86
CA GLY A 76 -7.18 15.67 -9.70
C GLY A 76 -7.73 14.56 -8.79
N ILE A 77 -9.02 14.53 -8.53
CA ILE A 77 -9.69 13.39 -7.91
C ILE A 77 -9.92 12.30 -8.97
N ASP A 78 -9.35 11.14 -8.78
CA ASP A 78 -9.41 10.03 -9.73
C ASP A 78 -10.48 9.00 -9.36
N GLY A 79 -10.94 8.98 -8.11
CA GLY A 79 -12.00 8.11 -7.67
C GLY A 79 -12.66 8.54 -6.36
N ILE A 80 -13.88 8.03 -6.16
CA ILE A 80 -14.64 8.21 -4.94
C ILE A 80 -15.14 6.84 -4.48
N ILE A 81 -14.99 6.55 -3.20
CA ILE A 81 -15.47 5.31 -2.59
C ILE A 81 -16.48 5.65 -1.52
N ASP A 82 -17.70 5.17 -1.68
CA ASP A 82 -18.74 5.27 -0.65
C ASP A 82 -18.44 4.26 0.46
N GLN A 83 -18.41 4.71 1.71
CA GLN A 83 -18.14 3.84 2.88
C GLN A 83 -19.42 3.27 3.50
N ASP A 84 -20.56 3.87 3.18
CA ASP A 84 -21.86 3.46 3.67
C ASP A 84 -22.89 3.40 2.52
N ALA A 85 -24.00 2.71 2.79
CA ALA A 85 -25.06 2.48 1.79
C ALA A 85 -25.74 3.76 1.29
N LEU A 86 -25.69 4.84 2.06
CA LEU A 86 -26.31 6.13 1.72
C LEU A 86 -25.33 7.10 1.05
N GLY A 87 -24.02 6.78 1.03
CA GLY A 87 -22.99 7.64 0.50
C GLY A 87 -22.73 8.90 1.34
N LEU A 88 -23.04 8.86 2.64
CA LEU A 88 -22.82 9.96 3.56
C LEU A 88 -21.34 10.09 3.94
N SER A 89 -20.64 8.97 4.02
CA SER A 89 -19.20 8.91 4.25
C SER A 89 -18.50 8.47 2.97
N ARG A 90 -17.57 9.30 2.49
CA ARG A 90 -16.83 9.07 1.25
C ARG A 90 -15.34 9.25 1.43
N ILE A 91 -14.57 8.41 0.75
CA ILE A 91 -13.14 8.59 0.57
C ILE A 91 -12.89 9.09 -0.85
N TYR A 92 -12.19 10.19 -0.96
CA TYR A 92 -11.72 10.74 -2.23
C TYR A 92 -10.30 10.27 -2.48
N VAL A 93 -10.04 9.79 -3.69
CA VAL A 93 -8.79 9.14 -4.05
C VAL A 93 -8.11 9.90 -5.17
N GLN A 94 -6.81 10.16 -4.99
CA GLN A 94 -5.93 10.60 -6.05
C GLN A 94 -4.81 9.57 -6.24
N ALA A 95 -4.61 9.12 -7.48
CA ALA A 95 -3.63 8.11 -7.85
C ALA A 95 -2.63 8.71 -8.86
N LYS A 96 -1.37 8.88 -8.46
CA LYS A 96 -0.31 9.46 -9.31
C LYS A 96 0.77 8.44 -9.63
N ARG A 97 0.80 7.99 -10.88
CA ARG A 97 1.84 7.12 -11.39
C ARG A 97 3.07 7.96 -11.77
N TYR A 98 4.01 8.05 -10.86
CA TYR A 98 5.29 8.75 -11.08
C TYR A 98 6.43 7.76 -11.29
N ALA A 99 7.55 8.26 -11.85
CA ALA A 99 8.76 7.47 -12.04
C ALA A 99 9.25 6.88 -10.72
N LEU A 100 9.70 5.62 -10.76
CA LEU A 100 10.30 4.96 -9.61
C LEU A 100 11.54 5.77 -9.17
N GLY A 101 11.66 6.01 -7.86
CA GLY A 101 12.73 6.84 -7.31
C GLY A 101 12.44 8.34 -7.27
N SER A 102 11.35 8.82 -7.89
CA SER A 102 10.91 10.21 -7.75
C SER A 102 10.17 10.45 -6.42
N SER A 103 9.86 11.70 -6.13
CA SER A 103 9.23 12.12 -4.87
C SER A 103 8.15 13.14 -5.10
N VAL A 104 6.95 12.88 -4.56
CA VAL A 104 5.83 13.81 -4.51
C VAL A 104 6.16 14.92 -3.52
N GLN A 105 6.03 16.17 -3.96
CA GLN A 105 6.39 17.34 -3.18
C GLN A 105 5.16 17.93 -2.48
N ARG A 106 5.42 18.81 -1.48
CA ARG A 106 4.37 19.49 -0.71
C ARG A 106 3.30 20.19 -1.58
N PRO A 107 3.65 20.93 -2.66
CA PRO A 107 2.65 21.60 -3.49
C PRO A 107 1.60 20.68 -4.10
N GLU A 108 1.98 19.42 -4.40
CA GLU A 108 1.05 18.42 -4.95
C GLU A 108 0.00 18.00 -3.90
N ILE A 109 0.44 17.82 -2.64
CA ILE A 109 -0.48 17.51 -1.55
C ILE A 109 -1.38 18.71 -1.21
N GLN A 110 -0.84 19.93 -1.31
CA GLN A 110 -1.63 21.16 -1.18
C GLN A 110 -2.72 21.24 -2.26
N GLY A 111 -2.37 20.90 -3.50
CA GLY A 111 -3.33 20.81 -4.61
C GLY A 111 -4.43 19.80 -4.33
N PHE A 112 -4.06 18.61 -3.84
CA PHE A 112 -5.03 17.57 -3.48
C PHE A 112 -5.95 18.02 -2.34
N VAL A 113 -5.44 18.61 -1.28
CA VAL A 113 -6.26 19.18 -0.19
C VAL A 113 -7.20 20.27 -0.71
N GLY A 114 -6.73 21.11 -1.62
CA GLY A 114 -7.57 22.10 -2.31
C GLY A 114 -8.71 21.45 -3.10
N ALA A 115 -8.44 20.35 -3.81
CA ALA A 115 -9.46 19.59 -4.52
C ALA A 115 -10.48 18.94 -3.55
N LEU A 116 -10.02 18.40 -2.42
CA LEU A 116 -10.92 17.89 -1.37
C LEU A 116 -11.88 18.97 -0.88
N HIS A 117 -11.37 20.16 -0.56
CA HIS A 117 -12.20 21.28 -0.12
C HIS A 117 -13.20 21.74 -1.20
N GLY A 118 -12.75 21.82 -2.46
CA GLY A 118 -13.61 22.14 -3.59
C GLY A 118 -14.78 21.16 -3.76
N ASN A 119 -14.54 19.89 -3.49
CA ASN A 119 -15.54 18.82 -3.55
C ASN A 119 -16.29 18.60 -2.23
N LYS A 120 -16.08 19.45 -1.21
CA LYS A 120 -16.64 19.30 0.15
C LYS A 120 -16.34 17.93 0.76
N ALA A 121 -15.18 17.36 0.43
CA ALA A 121 -14.72 16.06 0.90
C ALA A 121 -14.21 16.15 2.34
N GLY A 122 -14.66 15.23 3.18
CA GLY A 122 -14.23 15.15 4.58
C GLY A 122 -12.88 14.46 4.76
N GLN A 123 -12.41 13.68 3.78
CA GLN A 123 -11.17 12.90 3.87
C GLN A 123 -10.69 12.45 2.50
N GLY A 124 -9.40 12.15 2.39
CA GLY A 124 -8.81 11.69 1.13
C GLY A 124 -7.62 10.77 1.30
N VAL A 125 -7.32 10.02 0.23
CA VAL A 125 -6.15 9.16 0.12
C VAL A 125 -5.38 9.54 -1.14
N PHE A 126 -4.09 9.84 -0.99
CA PHE A 126 -3.20 10.08 -2.10
C PHE A 126 -2.25 8.88 -2.23
N ILE A 127 -2.29 8.22 -3.37
CA ILE A 127 -1.50 7.01 -3.65
C ILE A 127 -0.56 7.26 -4.83
N THR A 128 0.68 6.81 -4.71
CA THR A 128 1.67 6.97 -5.79
C THR A 128 2.60 5.77 -5.89
N THR A 129 3.20 5.57 -7.07
CA THR A 129 4.31 4.64 -7.28
C THR A 129 5.64 5.19 -6.77
N ALA A 130 5.72 6.50 -6.50
CA ALA A 130 6.89 7.21 -6.00
C ALA A 130 6.96 7.21 -4.46
N ARG A 131 7.81 8.07 -3.91
CA ARG A 131 7.87 8.38 -2.47
C ARG A 131 7.25 9.73 -2.19
N PHE A 132 7.09 10.08 -0.93
CA PHE A 132 6.72 11.43 -0.50
C PHE A 132 7.92 12.12 0.14
N SER A 133 8.11 13.40 -0.18
CA SER A 133 9.09 14.23 0.51
C SER A 133 8.67 14.45 1.97
N THR A 134 9.64 14.75 2.84
CA THR A 134 9.37 15.10 4.24
C THR A 134 8.39 16.28 4.35
N GLY A 135 8.51 17.27 3.44
CA GLY A 135 7.60 18.40 3.39
C GLY A 135 6.16 18.03 3.03
N ALA A 136 5.96 17.04 2.13
CA ALA A 136 4.65 16.50 1.78
C ALA A 136 4.02 15.76 2.96
N GLN A 137 4.79 14.88 3.62
CA GLN A 137 4.33 14.11 4.78
C GLN A 137 3.96 15.02 5.95
N LYS A 138 4.83 16.00 6.26
CA LYS A 138 4.57 16.97 7.32
C LYS A 138 3.27 17.74 7.06
N TYR A 139 3.10 18.25 5.84
CA TYR A 139 1.90 18.98 5.47
C TYR A 139 0.63 18.13 5.61
N ALA A 140 0.64 16.88 5.12
CA ALA A 140 -0.51 15.98 5.23
C ALA A 140 -0.92 15.68 6.69
N ASN A 141 0.08 15.65 7.61
CA ASN A 141 -0.17 15.43 9.04
C ASN A 141 -0.68 16.68 9.78
N GLU A 142 -0.41 17.87 9.25
CA GLU A 142 -0.76 19.15 9.90
C GLU A 142 -2.10 19.74 9.41
N VAL A 143 -2.59 19.32 8.24
CA VAL A 143 -3.87 19.84 7.72
C VAL A 143 -5.06 19.30 8.51
N PRO A 144 -6.12 20.12 8.72
CA PRO A 144 -7.33 19.69 9.44
C PRO A 144 -8.08 18.56 8.72
N THR A 145 -8.08 18.56 7.38
CA THR A 145 -8.71 17.50 6.59
C THR A 145 -7.85 16.25 6.61
N PRO A 146 -8.35 15.09 7.09
CA PRO A 146 -7.60 13.85 7.10
C PRO A 146 -7.14 13.44 5.70
N VAL A 147 -5.83 13.31 5.52
CA VAL A 147 -5.20 12.85 4.28
C VAL A 147 -4.23 11.72 4.58
N VAL A 148 -4.49 10.57 3.99
CA VAL A 148 -3.60 9.41 4.07
C VAL A 148 -2.71 9.38 2.84
N LEU A 149 -1.39 9.25 3.05
CA LEU A 149 -0.40 9.10 1.99
C LEU A 149 0.05 7.64 1.90
N ILE A 150 -0.01 7.07 0.69
CA ILE A 150 0.47 5.71 0.40
C ILE A 150 1.50 5.81 -0.72
N ASP A 151 2.77 5.60 -0.37
CA ASP A 151 3.88 5.57 -1.31
C ASP A 151 4.03 4.20 -2.00
N GLY A 152 4.95 4.11 -2.96
CA GLY A 152 5.17 2.89 -3.73
C GLY A 152 5.45 1.65 -2.87
N PRO A 153 6.40 1.67 -1.92
CA PRO A 153 6.66 0.54 -1.04
C PRO A 153 5.44 0.10 -0.23
N LYS A 154 4.71 1.04 0.35
CA LYS A 154 3.49 0.75 1.11
C LYS A 154 2.37 0.23 0.21
N LEU A 155 2.22 0.78 -0.99
CA LEU A 155 1.27 0.30 -2.00
C LEU A 155 1.52 -1.16 -2.34
N ALA A 156 2.76 -1.53 -2.69
CA ALA A 156 3.12 -2.90 -3.03
C ALA A 156 2.88 -3.87 -1.86
N SER A 157 3.24 -3.48 -0.63
CA SER A 157 2.98 -4.26 0.57
C SER A 157 1.49 -4.51 0.80
N LEU A 158 0.64 -3.48 0.61
CA LEU A 158 -0.80 -3.61 0.72
C LEU A 158 -1.37 -4.52 -0.39
N MET A 159 -0.89 -4.38 -1.64
CA MET A 159 -1.32 -5.24 -2.74
C MET A 159 -1.02 -6.72 -2.48
N ILE A 160 0.18 -7.04 -1.96
CA ILE A 160 0.55 -8.39 -1.55
C ILE A 160 -0.38 -8.88 -0.44
N ARG A 161 -0.58 -8.08 0.60
CA ARG A 161 -1.37 -8.42 1.77
C ARG A 161 -2.84 -8.71 1.43
N TYR A 162 -3.43 -7.93 0.53
CA TYR A 162 -4.85 -8.03 0.15
C TYR A 162 -5.08 -8.81 -1.15
N GLY A 163 -4.03 -9.41 -1.73
CA GLY A 163 -4.13 -10.30 -2.88
C GLY A 163 -4.48 -9.58 -4.19
N VAL A 164 -4.14 -8.29 -4.32
CA VAL A 164 -4.39 -7.52 -5.55
C VAL A 164 -3.15 -7.52 -6.44
N GLY A 165 -3.31 -7.95 -7.69
CA GLY A 165 -2.19 -8.06 -8.64
C GLY A 165 -1.20 -9.19 -8.33
N VAL A 166 -1.50 -10.05 -7.37
CA VAL A 166 -0.70 -11.22 -6.97
C VAL A 166 -1.59 -12.44 -6.80
N GLN A 167 -0.96 -13.62 -6.83
CA GLN A 167 -1.62 -14.88 -6.50
C GLN A 167 -0.74 -15.70 -5.56
N VAL A 168 -1.36 -16.47 -4.65
CA VAL A 168 -0.66 -17.37 -3.76
C VAL A 168 -0.07 -18.53 -4.57
N ARG A 169 1.26 -18.61 -4.61
CA ARG A 169 1.96 -19.67 -5.33
C ARG A 169 2.09 -20.95 -4.49
N ARG A 170 2.24 -20.80 -3.17
CA ARG A 170 2.47 -21.92 -2.25
C ARG A 170 2.05 -21.52 -0.84
N THR A 171 1.43 -22.47 -0.12
CA THR A 171 1.18 -22.38 1.32
C THR A 171 2.03 -23.42 2.05
N VAL A 172 2.71 -23.02 3.11
CA VAL A 172 3.51 -23.89 3.97
C VAL A 172 2.85 -23.97 5.34
N LYS A 173 2.66 -25.20 5.84
CA LYS A 173 2.15 -25.45 7.20
C LYS A 173 3.33 -25.76 8.10
N LEU A 174 3.45 -25.07 9.20
CA LEU A 174 4.31 -25.45 10.31
C LEU A 174 3.48 -26.30 11.26
N VAL A 175 4.05 -27.36 11.78
CA VAL A 175 3.40 -28.29 12.71
C VAL A 175 4.25 -28.46 13.96
N GLU A 176 3.59 -28.68 15.08
CA GLU A 176 4.19 -29.06 16.35
C GLU A 176 3.52 -30.31 16.87
N VAL A 177 4.10 -30.94 17.90
CA VAL A 177 3.50 -32.10 18.55
C VAL A 177 2.29 -31.66 19.34
N ASP A 178 1.17 -32.38 19.16
CA ASP A 178 -0.02 -32.22 19.96
C ASP A 178 0.15 -32.98 21.29
N GLU A 179 0.56 -32.28 22.33
CA GLU A 179 0.83 -32.87 23.64
C GLU A 179 -0.43 -33.50 24.24
N ASP A 180 -1.60 -32.92 24.02
CA ASP A 180 -2.88 -33.45 24.53
C ASP A 180 -3.26 -34.83 23.94
N PHE A 181 -2.70 -35.13 22.75
CA PHE A 181 -2.90 -36.46 22.13
C PHE A 181 -2.18 -37.58 22.89
N PHE A 182 -1.14 -37.27 23.66
CA PHE A 182 -0.31 -38.23 24.38
C PHE A 182 -0.64 -38.33 25.89
N GLU A 183 -1.53 -37.52 26.42
CA GLU A 183 -2.06 -37.58 27.76
C GLU A 183 -3.28 -38.51 27.82
#